data_ce6aaef4948e0ee2064f8e77b0235958
#
_entry.id   ce6aaef4948e0ee2064f8e77b0235958
#
_cell.length_a   1.000
_cell.length_b   1.000
_cell.length_c   1.000
_cell.angle_alpha   90.00
_cell.angle_beta   90.00
_cell.angle_gamma   90.00
#
_symmetry.space_group_name_H-M   'P 1'
#
loop_
_entity.id
_entity.type
_entity.pdbx_description
1 polymer ?
#
loop_
_entity_poly.entity_id
_entity_poly.type
_entity_poly.pdbx_seq_one_letter_code
_entity_poly.pdbx_strand_id
1 'polypeptide(L)'
;KGETLADTIRMVSGYADAIVLRHPREGAAKLATEFSDVPIINAGDGAGQHPTQTLLDLFTIRQEMGRLEGLNISLVGDLRYGRTVHSLAFALSKFGNTINLVSPEGLEMPGEVVEHLEESNQFGKACHEPEEVISSTDILYVTRIQKERFPDPVEYKKVAGKYMIDPDLVSQGPENMIVMHPLPRINEITPEVDTMPQAKYFVQAFNGVPVRMALLSMVIGGA
;
A
#
# COMPACT_ATOMS: atom_id res chain seq x y z
N LYS A 1 27.56 12.50 -10.35
CA LYS A 1 28.76 13.26 -9.97
C LYS A 1 29.12 13.08 -8.50
N GLY A 2 28.36 12.28 -7.70
CA GLY A 2 28.62 12.05 -6.29
C GLY A 2 28.11 13.15 -5.34
N GLU A 3 27.19 13.98 -5.79
CA GLU A 3 26.55 14.98 -4.96
C GLU A 3 25.76 14.33 -3.81
N THR A 4 25.76 14.99 -2.63
CA THR A 4 25.01 14.50 -1.47
C THR A 4 23.53 14.84 -1.59
N LEU A 5 22.65 14.08 -0.92
CA LEU A 5 21.23 14.43 -0.84
C LEU A 5 21.04 15.83 -0.24
N ALA A 6 21.81 16.17 0.79
CA ALA A 6 21.75 17.49 1.44
C ALA A 6 22.00 18.65 0.44
N ASP A 7 23.03 18.52 -0.39
CA ASP A 7 23.37 19.56 -1.38
C ASP A 7 22.30 19.64 -2.47
N THR A 8 21.84 18.48 -2.98
CA THR A 8 20.75 18.42 -3.95
C THR A 8 19.50 19.13 -3.42
N ILE A 9 19.09 18.83 -2.18
CA ILE A 9 17.90 19.42 -1.57
C ILE A 9 18.04 20.94 -1.39
N ARG A 10 19.19 21.44 -0.89
CA ARG A 10 19.45 22.87 -0.76
C ARG A 10 19.34 23.60 -2.10
N MET A 11 19.92 23.01 -3.14
CA MET A 11 19.84 23.58 -4.49
C MET A 11 18.40 23.61 -5.02
N VAL A 12 17.67 22.50 -4.91
CA VAL A 12 16.30 22.40 -5.44
C VAL A 12 15.33 23.28 -4.66
N SER A 13 15.51 23.45 -3.34
CA SER A 13 14.70 24.37 -2.51
C SER A 13 14.72 25.80 -3.02
N GLY A 14 15.83 26.25 -3.63
CA GLY A 14 15.93 27.60 -4.21
C GLY A 14 15.17 27.78 -5.53
N TYR A 15 14.60 26.72 -6.10
CA TYR A 15 13.92 26.75 -7.40
C TYR A 15 12.47 26.28 -7.37
N ALA A 16 11.97 25.84 -6.21
CA ALA A 16 10.67 25.19 -6.09
C ALA A 16 9.91 25.68 -4.86
N ASP A 17 8.59 25.62 -4.91
CA ASP A 17 7.70 25.92 -3.79
C ASP A 17 7.36 24.66 -2.97
N ALA A 18 7.62 23.48 -3.52
CA ALA A 18 7.56 22.18 -2.85
C ALA A 18 8.44 21.17 -3.60
N ILE A 19 8.93 20.14 -2.90
CA ILE A 19 9.76 19.09 -3.49
C ILE A 19 9.05 17.74 -3.31
N VAL A 20 8.82 17.03 -4.42
CA VAL A 20 8.35 15.63 -4.41
C VAL A 20 9.57 14.73 -4.52
N LEU A 21 9.89 14.01 -3.43
CA LEU A 21 11.09 13.17 -3.37
C LEU A 21 10.73 11.69 -3.38
N ARG A 22 11.26 10.95 -4.36
CA ARG A 22 11.34 9.49 -4.35
C ARG A 22 12.80 9.06 -4.28
N HIS A 23 13.13 8.23 -3.29
CA HIS A 23 14.52 7.85 -3.03
C HIS A 23 14.65 6.35 -2.71
N PRO A 24 15.75 5.67 -3.12
CA PRO A 24 15.94 4.24 -2.85
C PRO A 24 16.27 3.92 -1.37
N ARG A 25 16.71 4.89 -0.58
CA ARG A 25 17.05 4.71 0.83
C ARG A 25 15.91 5.15 1.73
N GLU A 26 15.62 4.31 2.71
CA GLU A 26 14.69 4.60 3.80
C GLU A 26 15.14 5.82 4.62
N GLY A 27 14.17 6.64 5.07
CA GLY A 27 14.43 7.86 5.84
C GLY A 27 14.92 9.04 5.00
N ALA A 28 15.18 8.88 3.71
CA ALA A 28 15.70 9.94 2.85
C ALA A 28 14.78 11.16 2.77
N ALA A 29 13.46 10.95 2.74
CA ALA A 29 12.50 12.05 2.71
C ALA A 29 12.51 12.83 4.04
N LYS A 30 12.63 12.14 5.17
CA LYS A 30 12.77 12.77 6.50
C LYS A 30 14.09 13.55 6.59
N LEU A 31 15.21 12.96 6.18
CA LEU A 31 16.49 13.62 6.15
C LEU A 31 16.46 14.89 5.25
N ALA A 32 15.76 14.82 4.10
CA ALA A 32 15.63 15.95 3.19
C ALA A 32 14.96 17.16 3.85
N THR A 33 14.06 16.98 4.81
CA THR A 33 13.40 18.10 5.51
C THR A 33 14.36 18.93 6.36
N GLU A 34 15.51 18.38 6.75
CA GLU A 34 16.54 19.09 7.53
C GLU A 34 17.34 20.10 6.66
N PHE A 35 17.24 19.97 5.34
CA PHE A 35 18.00 20.77 4.36
C PHE A 35 17.11 21.56 3.40
N SER A 36 15.79 21.53 3.59
CA SER A 36 14.82 22.18 2.72
C SER A 36 14.11 23.33 3.42
N ASP A 37 14.02 24.46 2.74
CA ASP A 37 13.19 25.61 3.17
C ASP A 37 11.74 25.51 2.66
N VAL A 38 11.44 24.50 1.83
CA VAL A 38 10.12 24.25 1.25
C VAL A 38 9.58 22.87 1.64
N PRO A 39 8.26 22.62 1.57
CA PRO A 39 7.69 21.34 1.91
C PRO A 39 8.27 20.18 1.10
N ILE A 40 8.55 19.05 1.77
CA ILE A 40 8.96 17.78 1.15
C ILE A 40 7.77 16.80 1.16
N ILE A 41 7.39 16.32 -0.03
CA ILE A 41 6.38 15.27 -0.19
C ILE A 41 7.11 13.95 -0.45
N ASN A 42 6.97 12.98 0.47
CA ASN A 42 7.53 11.65 0.29
C ASN A 42 6.73 10.84 -0.76
N ALA A 43 7.33 10.59 -1.92
CA ALA A 43 6.80 9.76 -3.00
C ALA A 43 7.27 8.30 -2.93
N GLY A 44 7.82 7.90 -1.79
CA GLY A 44 8.34 6.56 -1.49
C GLY A 44 9.84 6.55 -1.26
N ASP A 45 10.27 6.09 -0.09
CA ASP A 45 11.65 5.98 0.34
C ASP A 45 12.04 4.54 0.65
N GLY A 46 12.68 3.88 -0.28
CA GLY A 46 13.19 2.52 -0.13
C GLY A 46 12.12 1.50 0.31
N ALA A 47 12.39 0.77 1.38
CA ALA A 47 11.45 -0.13 2.04
C ALA A 47 10.58 0.58 3.10
N GLY A 48 10.82 1.86 3.37
CA GLY A 48 10.15 2.63 4.41
C GLY A 48 8.67 2.94 4.11
N GLN A 49 8.36 4.19 3.76
CA GLN A 49 6.98 4.67 3.66
C GLN A 49 6.58 5.07 2.24
N HIS A 50 5.27 4.97 1.95
CA HIS A 50 4.67 5.55 0.75
C HIS A 50 3.37 6.29 1.11
N PRO A 51 3.45 7.43 1.83
CA PRO A 51 2.28 8.07 2.44
C PRO A 51 1.22 8.50 1.42
N THR A 52 1.62 8.96 0.24
CA THR A 52 0.64 9.35 -0.79
C THR A 52 -0.12 8.16 -1.38
N GLN A 53 0.43 6.94 -1.32
CA GLN A 53 -0.31 5.73 -1.68
C GLN A 53 -1.35 5.42 -0.60
N THR A 54 -0.96 5.46 0.66
CA THR A 54 -1.89 5.25 1.78
C THR A 54 -3.07 6.23 1.73
N LEU A 55 -2.80 7.51 1.44
CA LEU A 55 -3.87 8.52 1.33
C LEU A 55 -4.85 8.22 0.20
N LEU A 56 -4.35 7.84 -0.99
CA LEU A 56 -5.24 7.49 -2.10
C LEU A 56 -5.99 6.17 -1.86
N ASP A 57 -5.40 5.22 -1.13
CA ASP A 57 -6.05 3.97 -0.73
C ASP A 57 -7.21 4.27 0.21
N LEU A 58 -6.99 5.06 1.26
CA LEU A 58 -8.05 5.50 2.18
C LEU A 58 -9.14 6.30 1.46
N PHE A 59 -8.77 7.17 0.54
CA PHE A 59 -9.74 7.93 -0.26
C PHE A 59 -10.60 6.99 -1.11
N THR A 60 -9.99 6.00 -1.76
CA THR A 60 -10.70 4.98 -2.56
C THR A 60 -11.64 4.15 -1.69
N ILE A 61 -11.17 3.68 -0.54
CA ILE A 61 -12.00 2.94 0.43
C ILE A 61 -13.22 3.77 0.81
N ARG A 62 -13.02 5.03 1.21
CA ARG A 62 -14.12 5.93 1.57
C ARG A 62 -15.10 6.15 0.43
N GLN A 63 -14.61 6.29 -0.80
CA GLN A 63 -15.43 6.50 -1.99
C GLN A 63 -16.28 5.27 -2.32
N GLU A 64 -15.68 4.07 -2.31
CA GLU A 64 -16.34 2.84 -2.74
C GLU A 64 -17.19 2.21 -1.62
N MET A 65 -16.75 2.29 -0.37
CA MET A 65 -17.43 1.69 0.79
C MET A 65 -18.32 2.69 1.55
N GLY A 66 -18.23 3.99 1.26
CA GLY A 66 -18.95 5.05 1.97
C GLY A 66 -18.45 5.34 3.39
N ARG A 67 -17.51 4.55 3.91
CA ARG A 67 -16.96 4.63 5.27
C ARG A 67 -15.51 4.20 5.31
N LEU A 68 -14.81 4.52 6.41
CA LEU A 68 -13.46 4.03 6.72
C LEU A 68 -13.44 3.12 7.94
N GLU A 69 -14.53 3.05 8.70
CA GLU A 69 -14.61 2.40 10.01
C GLU A 69 -15.38 1.08 9.94
N GLY A 70 -14.99 0.12 10.79
CA GLY A 70 -15.70 -1.14 10.98
C GLY A 70 -15.70 -2.04 9.74
N LEU A 71 -14.62 -1.99 8.95
CA LEU A 71 -14.41 -2.82 7.77
C LEU A 71 -13.55 -4.04 8.10
N ASN A 72 -13.77 -5.11 7.39
CA ASN A 72 -12.95 -6.32 7.42
C ASN A 72 -12.04 -6.32 6.19
N ILE A 73 -10.75 -6.12 6.41
CA ILE A 73 -9.76 -5.85 5.36
C ILE A 73 -8.74 -6.96 5.34
N SER A 74 -8.56 -7.59 4.19
CA SER A 74 -7.56 -8.64 3.99
C SER A 74 -6.42 -8.11 3.13
N LEU A 75 -5.22 -8.03 3.73
CA LEU A 75 -3.97 -7.69 3.04
C LEU A 75 -3.33 -8.98 2.54
N VAL A 76 -3.17 -9.10 1.22
CA VAL A 76 -2.79 -10.36 0.55
C VAL A 76 -1.51 -10.18 -0.27
N GLY A 77 -0.56 -11.09 -0.14
CA GLY A 77 0.64 -11.19 -0.96
C GLY A 77 1.95 -11.06 -0.18
N ASP A 78 2.91 -10.28 -0.70
CA ASP A 78 4.18 -10.02 -0.01
C ASP A 78 3.98 -8.98 1.10
N LEU A 79 3.72 -9.45 2.32
CA LEU A 79 3.54 -8.59 3.48
C LEU A 79 4.86 -8.25 4.16
N ARG A 80 5.94 -8.97 3.87
CA ARG A 80 7.26 -8.75 4.49
C ARG A 80 7.97 -7.53 3.91
N TYR A 81 7.96 -7.39 2.58
CA TYR A 81 8.69 -6.34 1.86
C TYR A 81 7.77 -5.26 1.27
N GLY A 82 6.47 -5.43 1.45
CA GLY A 82 5.42 -4.57 0.91
C GLY A 82 5.24 -3.28 1.71
N ARG A 83 6.08 -2.25 1.53
CA ARG A 83 5.96 -0.97 2.24
C ARG A 83 4.55 -0.34 2.18
N THR A 84 3.78 -0.59 1.11
CA THR A 84 2.43 -0.06 0.96
C THR A 84 1.48 -0.67 1.97
N VAL A 85 1.56 -1.98 2.22
CA VAL A 85 0.71 -2.67 3.20
C VAL A 85 1.11 -2.33 4.63
N HIS A 86 2.39 -2.08 4.92
CA HIS A 86 2.82 -1.61 6.25
C HIS A 86 2.19 -0.24 6.57
N SER A 87 2.38 0.74 5.67
CA SER A 87 1.81 2.07 5.84
C SER A 87 0.28 2.04 5.91
N LEU A 88 -0.35 1.19 5.09
CA LEU A 88 -1.80 1.04 5.07
C LEU A 88 -2.34 0.40 6.35
N ALA A 89 -1.69 -0.64 6.88
CA ALA A 89 -2.06 -1.29 8.13
C ALA A 89 -2.06 -0.29 9.30
N PHE A 90 -1.00 0.50 9.46
CA PHE A 90 -0.94 1.57 10.46
C PHE A 90 -2.01 2.65 10.29
N ALA A 91 -2.35 3.00 9.05
CA ALA A 91 -3.39 3.98 8.80
C ALA A 91 -4.79 3.43 9.12
N LEU A 92 -5.08 2.21 8.67
CA LEU A 92 -6.36 1.53 8.90
C LEU A 92 -6.61 1.22 10.37
N SER A 93 -5.56 0.96 11.17
CA SER A 93 -5.71 0.72 12.61
C SER A 93 -6.27 1.92 13.37
N LYS A 94 -6.27 3.11 12.79
CA LYS A 94 -6.86 4.32 13.41
C LYS A 94 -8.38 4.42 13.23
N PHE A 95 -8.98 3.52 12.43
CA PHE A 95 -10.39 3.58 12.06
C PHE A 95 -11.23 2.39 12.58
N GLY A 96 -10.74 1.63 13.55
CA GLY A 96 -11.53 0.53 14.13
C GLY A 96 -11.88 -0.60 13.15
N ASN A 97 -10.93 -0.98 12.29
CA ASN A 97 -11.09 -2.04 11.30
C ASN A 97 -10.56 -3.38 11.81
N THR A 98 -11.02 -4.48 11.24
CA THR A 98 -10.40 -5.80 11.42
C THR A 98 -9.46 -6.06 10.24
N ILE A 99 -8.19 -6.35 10.52
CA ILE A 99 -7.15 -6.52 9.49
C ILE A 99 -6.65 -7.96 9.50
N ASN A 100 -6.93 -8.69 8.42
CA ASN A 100 -6.41 -10.02 8.16
C ASN A 100 -5.13 -9.93 7.33
N LEU A 101 -4.20 -10.82 7.63
CA LEU A 101 -2.89 -10.89 7.00
C LEU A 101 -2.77 -12.22 6.27
N VAL A 102 -2.70 -12.19 4.95
CA VAL A 102 -2.64 -13.38 4.10
C VAL A 102 -1.36 -13.37 3.30
N SER A 103 -0.44 -14.26 3.59
CA SER A 103 0.85 -14.28 2.93
C SER A 103 1.43 -15.68 2.79
N PRO A 104 2.25 -15.94 1.76
CA PRO A 104 3.05 -17.15 1.70
C PRO A 104 3.97 -17.28 2.90
N GLU A 105 4.32 -18.51 3.24
CA GLU A 105 5.35 -18.79 4.23
C GLU A 105 6.66 -18.06 3.90
N GLY A 106 7.21 -17.34 4.86
CA GLY A 106 8.41 -16.51 4.73
C GLY A 106 8.16 -15.08 4.23
N LEU A 107 6.92 -14.72 3.89
CA LEU A 107 6.52 -13.37 3.47
C LEU A 107 5.51 -12.73 4.43
N GLU A 108 5.47 -13.20 5.67
CA GLU A 108 4.57 -12.71 6.70
C GLU A 108 4.85 -11.24 7.04
N MET A 109 3.84 -10.59 7.57
CA MET A 109 3.95 -9.21 8.07
C MET A 109 5.01 -9.11 9.17
N PRO A 110 5.86 -8.08 9.18
CA PRO A 110 6.82 -7.87 10.27
C PRO A 110 6.14 -7.80 11.63
N GLY A 111 6.80 -8.40 12.66
CA GLY A 111 6.25 -8.52 14.00
C GLY A 111 5.82 -7.20 14.62
N GLU A 112 6.56 -6.12 14.39
CA GLU A 112 6.23 -4.77 14.88
C GLU A 112 4.87 -4.25 14.37
N VAL A 113 4.47 -4.63 13.14
CA VAL A 113 3.16 -4.25 12.58
C VAL A 113 2.07 -5.12 13.20
N VAL A 114 2.33 -6.42 13.37
CA VAL A 114 1.40 -7.35 14.01
C VAL A 114 1.14 -6.92 15.46
N GLU A 115 2.19 -6.67 16.24
CA GLU A 115 2.10 -6.17 17.62
C GLU A 115 1.25 -4.88 17.69
N HIS A 116 1.48 -3.94 16.79
CA HIS A 116 0.68 -2.72 16.72
C HIS A 116 -0.82 -2.99 16.47
N LEU A 117 -1.14 -3.92 15.58
CA LEU A 117 -2.52 -4.31 15.28
C LEU A 117 -3.18 -5.04 16.47
N GLU A 118 -2.43 -5.87 17.20
CA GLU A 118 -2.88 -6.54 18.41
C GLU A 118 -3.15 -5.54 19.54
N GLU A 119 -2.22 -4.62 19.80
CA GLU A 119 -2.36 -3.57 20.82
C GLU A 119 -3.55 -2.65 20.55
N SER A 120 -3.84 -2.39 19.28
CA SER A 120 -5.00 -1.58 18.87
C SER A 120 -6.31 -2.37 18.77
N ASN A 121 -6.33 -3.67 19.07
CA ASN A 121 -7.46 -4.59 18.89
C ASN A 121 -8.03 -4.64 17.46
N GLN A 122 -7.14 -4.55 16.47
CA GLN A 122 -7.52 -4.53 15.04
C GLN A 122 -6.98 -5.76 14.29
N PHE A 123 -6.18 -6.58 14.95
CA PHE A 123 -5.70 -7.83 14.39
C PHE A 123 -6.85 -8.83 14.24
N GLY A 124 -7.07 -9.29 13.01
CA GLY A 124 -8.06 -10.31 12.71
C GLY A 124 -7.42 -11.71 12.72
N LYS A 125 -6.98 -12.16 11.55
CA LYS A 125 -6.36 -13.49 11.35
C LYS A 125 -5.09 -13.35 10.52
N ALA A 126 -4.08 -14.17 10.84
CA ALA A 126 -2.96 -14.45 9.94
C ALA A 126 -3.15 -15.86 9.37
N CYS A 127 -3.05 -15.99 8.05
CA CYS A 127 -3.23 -17.25 7.33
C CYS A 127 -2.42 -17.25 6.02
N HIS A 128 -2.42 -18.43 5.36
CA HIS A 128 -1.66 -18.59 4.13
C HIS A 128 -2.52 -18.64 2.87
N GLU A 129 -3.82 -18.89 3.01
CA GLU A 129 -4.73 -19.02 1.86
C GLU A 129 -5.84 -17.97 1.93
N PRO A 130 -6.09 -17.22 0.83
CA PRO A 130 -7.14 -16.18 0.81
C PRO A 130 -8.54 -16.71 1.09
N GLU A 131 -8.81 -17.96 0.73
CA GLU A 131 -10.08 -18.67 0.96
C GLU A 131 -10.48 -18.71 2.43
N GLU A 132 -9.50 -18.63 3.33
CA GLU A 132 -9.75 -18.69 4.78
C GLU A 132 -10.43 -17.43 5.34
N VAL A 133 -10.39 -16.31 4.60
CA VAL A 133 -10.90 -15.01 5.05
C VAL A 133 -11.85 -14.35 4.05
N ILE A 134 -11.85 -14.78 2.78
CA ILE A 134 -12.54 -14.10 1.68
C ILE A 134 -14.04 -13.91 1.93
N SER A 135 -14.71 -14.89 2.54
CA SER A 135 -16.17 -14.88 2.77
C SER A 135 -16.65 -13.77 3.70
N SER A 136 -15.76 -13.18 4.51
CA SER A 136 -16.06 -12.09 5.42
C SER A 136 -15.31 -10.80 5.07
N THR A 137 -14.56 -10.76 3.97
CA THR A 137 -13.72 -9.63 3.58
C THR A 137 -14.53 -8.56 2.86
N ASP A 138 -14.49 -7.32 3.36
CA ASP A 138 -15.04 -6.14 2.68
C ASP A 138 -14.06 -5.59 1.63
N ILE A 139 -12.76 -5.66 1.94
CA ILE A 139 -11.69 -5.14 1.07
C ILE A 139 -10.59 -6.18 0.94
N LEU A 140 -10.38 -6.67 -0.28
CA LEU A 140 -9.26 -7.52 -0.66
C LEU A 140 -8.15 -6.63 -1.24
N TYR A 141 -7.14 -6.31 -0.45
CA TYR A 141 -5.99 -5.50 -0.88
C TYR A 141 -4.84 -6.42 -1.25
N VAL A 142 -4.58 -6.52 -2.55
CA VAL A 142 -3.60 -7.45 -3.12
C VAL A 142 -2.30 -6.74 -3.42
N THR A 143 -1.17 -7.37 -3.10
CA THR A 143 0.16 -6.89 -3.47
C THR A 143 0.92 -7.94 -4.28
N ARG A 144 1.80 -7.48 -5.16
CA ARG A 144 2.65 -8.40 -5.91
C ARG A 144 3.75 -8.98 -5.03
N ILE A 145 4.17 -10.20 -5.35
CA ILE A 145 5.38 -10.79 -4.79
C ILE A 145 6.58 -10.22 -5.55
N GLN A 146 7.43 -9.47 -4.87
CA GLN A 146 8.51 -8.69 -5.49
C GLN A 146 9.75 -9.56 -5.74
N LYS A 147 9.92 -10.06 -6.98
CA LYS A 147 11.08 -10.89 -7.38
C LYS A 147 12.42 -10.27 -7.00
N GLU A 148 12.53 -8.96 -7.13
CA GLU A 148 13.74 -8.19 -6.87
C GLU A 148 14.16 -8.16 -5.38
N ARG A 149 13.31 -8.66 -4.49
CA ARG A 149 13.56 -8.73 -3.04
C ARG A 149 14.07 -10.11 -2.59
N PHE A 150 13.95 -11.12 -3.45
CA PHE A 150 14.41 -12.47 -3.13
C PHE A 150 15.89 -12.61 -3.40
N PRO A 151 16.71 -13.01 -2.39
CA PRO A 151 18.13 -13.29 -2.61
C PRO A 151 18.36 -14.46 -3.56
N ASP A 152 17.46 -15.46 -3.53
CA ASP A 152 17.53 -16.65 -4.37
C ASP A 152 16.32 -16.72 -5.33
N PRO A 153 16.57 -16.76 -6.67
CA PRO A 153 15.51 -16.98 -7.67
C PRO A 153 14.72 -18.29 -7.49
N VAL A 154 15.29 -19.30 -6.82
CA VAL A 154 14.61 -20.58 -6.55
C VAL A 154 13.53 -20.39 -5.48
N GLU A 155 13.79 -19.61 -4.45
CA GLU A 155 12.79 -19.29 -3.42
C GLU A 155 11.64 -18.49 -4.01
N TYR A 156 11.92 -17.50 -4.85
CA TYR A 156 10.87 -16.77 -5.57
C TYR A 156 9.96 -17.71 -6.37
N LYS A 157 10.53 -18.69 -7.09
CA LYS A 157 9.74 -19.65 -7.89
C LYS A 157 8.81 -20.52 -7.06
N LYS A 158 9.11 -20.77 -5.79
CA LYS A 158 8.24 -21.55 -4.88
C LYS A 158 6.96 -20.82 -4.49
N VAL A 159 7.00 -19.49 -4.47
CA VAL A 159 5.89 -18.63 -4.05
C VAL A 159 5.25 -17.88 -5.21
N ALA A 160 5.98 -17.71 -6.32
CA ALA A 160 5.46 -17.10 -7.53
C ALA A 160 4.27 -17.92 -8.09
N GLY A 161 3.12 -17.29 -8.25
CA GLY A 161 1.90 -17.94 -8.76
C GLY A 161 1.05 -18.68 -7.72
N LYS A 162 1.47 -18.74 -6.44
CA LYS A 162 0.61 -19.29 -5.38
C LYS A 162 -0.62 -18.43 -5.07
N TYR A 163 -0.48 -17.14 -5.26
CA TYR A 163 -1.54 -16.16 -5.02
C TYR A 163 -1.97 -15.55 -6.36
N MET A 164 -2.99 -16.16 -6.92
CA MET A 164 -3.60 -15.66 -8.14
C MET A 164 -5.07 -15.39 -7.83
N ILE A 165 -5.42 -14.13 -7.78
CA ILE A 165 -6.79 -13.69 -7.57
C ILE A 165 -7.50 -13.77 -8.92
N ASP A 166 -8.41 -14.69 -9.01
CA ASP A 166 -9.24 -14.96 -10.19
C ASP A 166 -10.74 -14.72 -9.90
N PRO A 167 -11.63 -14.80 -10.91
CA PRO A 167 -13.05 -14.60 -10.70
C PRO A 167 -13.69 -15.60 -9.74
N ASP A 168 -13.20 -16.83 -9.69
CA ASP A 168 -13.75 -17.88 -8.83
C ASP A 168 -13.50 -17.57 -7.35
N LEU A 169 -12.29 -17.07 -7.03
CA LEU A 169 -11.97 -16.61 -5.69
C LEU A 169 -12.77 -15.35 -5.33
N VAL A 170 -12.79 -14.34 -6.21
CA VAL A 170 -13.52 -13.09 -5.97
C VAL A 170 -15.01 -13.34 -5.72
N SER A 171 -15.59 -14.30 -6.44
CA SER A 171 -17.01 -14.66 -6.31
C SER A 171 -17.36 -15.36 -4.99
N GLN A 172 -16.37 -15.82 -4.21
CA GLN A 172 -16.58 -16.40 -2.88
C GLN A 172 -16.71 -15.31 -1.80
N GLY A 173 -16.30 -14.09 -2.10
CA GLY A 173 -16.46 -12.95 -1.19
C GLY A 173 -17.85 -12.33 -1.22
N PRO A 174 -18.16 -11.41 -0.31
CA PRO A 174 -19.39 -10.63 -0.33
C PRO A 174 -19.59 -9.89 -1.65
N GLU A 175 -20.83 -9.74 -2.10
CA GLU A 175 -21.15 -9.05 -3.36
C GLU A 175 -20.61 -7.62 -3.43
N ASN A 176 -20.60 -6.93 -2.28
CA ASN A 176 -20.07 -5.56 -2.14
C ASN A 176 -18.57 -5.49 -1.80
N MET A 177 -17.86 -6.63 -1.76
CA MET A 177 -16.42 -6.64 -1.59
C MET A 177 -15.75 -5.87 -2.73
N ILE A 178 -14.68 -5.12 -2.40
CA ILE A 178 -13.82 -4.49 -3.42
C ILE A 178 -12.45 -5.11 -3.46
N VAL A 179 -11.87 -5.20 -4.65
CA VAL A 179 -10.50 -5.66 -4.90
C VAL A 179 -9.64 -4.45 -5.23
N MET A 180 -8.59 -4.24 -4.45
CA MET A 180 -7.65 -3.13 -4.58
C MET A 180 -6.23 -3.64 -4.84
N HIS A 181 -5.41 -2.84 -5.52
CA HIS A 181 -4.01 -3.15 -5.83
C HIS A 181 -3.23 -1.87 -6.10
N PRO A 182 -2.05 -1.64 -5.50
CA PRO A 182 -1.29 -0.39 -5.69
C PRO A 182 -0.67 -0.23 -7.08
N LEU A 183 -0.76 -1.26 -7.94
CA LEU A 183 -0.16 -1.34 -9.25
C LEU A 183 1.37 -1.03 -9.29
N PRO A 184 2.13 -1.49 -10.28
CA PRO A 184 1.68 -2.39 -11.36
C PRO A 184 1.49 -3.83 -10.88
N ARG A 185 0.49 -4.52 -11.42
CA ARG A 185 0.35 -5.98 -11.27
C ARG A 185 1.12 -6.71 -12.36
N ILE A 186 1.46 -7.98 -12.10
CA ILE A 186 2.07 -8.89 -13.08
C ILE A 186 1.12 -10.06 -13.35
N ASN A 187 0.96 -10.96 -12.39
CA ASN A 187 0.14 -12.17 -12.51
C ASN A 187 -0.66 -12.49 -11.23
N GLU A 188 -0.59 -11.64 -10.22
CA GLU A 188 -1.30 -11.83 -8.94
C GLU A 188 -2.81 -11.56 -9.01
N ILE A 189 -3.28 -10.86 -10.03
CA ILE A 189 -4.70 -10.72 -10.36
C ILE A 189 -4.85 -11.03 -11.84
N THR A 190 -5.74 -11.96 -12.18
CA THR A 190 -5.97 -12.34 -13.58
C THR A 190 -6.75 -11.25 -14.33
N PRO A 191 -6.54 -11.10 -15.66
CA PRO A 191 -7.23 -10.08 -16.46
C PRO A 191 -8.76 -10.21 -16.43
N GLU A 192 -9.29 -11.39 -16.22
CA GLU A 192 -10.73 -11.66 -16.18
C GLU A 192 -11.41 -10.91 -15.03
N VAL A 193 -10.70 -10.66 -13.93
CA VAL A 193 -11.19 -9.87 -12.78
C VAL A 193 -11.46 -8.41 -13.18
N ASP A 194 -10.78 -7.87 -14.20
CA ASP A 194 -10.92 -6.46 -14.61
C ASP A 194 -12.36 -6.09 -14.99
N THR A 195 -13.15 -7.07 -15.43
CA THR A 195 -14.55 -6.86 -15.85
C THR A 195 -15.54 -7.01 -14.69
N MET A 196 -15.09 -7.43 -13.53
CA MET A 196 -15.94 -7.62 -12.35
C MET A 196 -16.22 -6.27 -11.66
N PRO A 197 -17.42 -6.05 -11.12
CA PRO A 197 -17.77 -4.81 -10.42
C PRO A 197 -16.90 -4.57 -9.16
N GLN A 198 -16.34 -5.63 -8.59
CA GLN A 198 -15.43 -5.60 -7.45
C GLN A 198 -14.06 -4.99 -7.77
N ALA A 199 -13.60 -5.02 -9.03
CA ALA A 199 -12.29 -4.52 -9.45
C ALA A 199 -12.20 -2.99 -9.33
N LYS A 200 -11.50 -2.49 -8.32
CA LYS A 200 -11.37 -1.03 -8.06
C LYS A 200 -9.95 -0.49 -8.21
N TYR A 201 -8.98 -1.32 -8.53
CA TYR A 201 -7.56 -0.92 -8.60
C TYR A 201 -7.26 0.11 -9.69
N PHE A 202 -8.01 0.18 -10.79
CA PHE A 202 -7.83 1.25 -11.77
C PHE A 202 -8.43 2.57 -11.31
N VAL A 203 -9.59 2.54 -10.64
CA VAL A 203 -10.19 3.71 -9.97
C VAL A 203 -9.25 4.19 -8.86
N GLN A 204 -8.73 3.27 -8.05
CA GLN A 204 -7.72 3.54 -7.04
C GLN A 204 -6.50 4.28 -7.61
N ALA A 205 -5.94 3.79 -8.72
CA ALA A 205 -4.80 4.44 -9.37
C ALA A 205 -5.13 5.86 -9.84
N PHE A 206 -6.32 6.06 -10.45
CA PHE A 206 -6.81 7.37 -10.88
C PHE A 206 -7.01 8.33 -9.69
N ASN A 207 -7.50 7.83 -8.55
CA ASN A 207 -7.68 8.60 -7.31
C ASN A 207 -6.38 9.21 -6.79
N GLY A 208 -5.24 8.70 -7.25
CA GLY A 208 -3.94 9.32 -7.01
C GLY A 208 -3.82 10.75 -7.56
N VAL A 209 -4.58 11.11 -8.59
CA VAL A 209 -4.56 12.47 -9.17
C VAL A 209 -5.21 13.47 -8.21
N PRO A 210 -6.52 13.36 -7.87
CA PRO A 210 -7.16 14.34 -6.99
C PRO A 210 -6.54 14.38 -5.59
N VAL A 211 -6.11 13.24 -5.05
CA VAL A 211 -5.46 13.20 -3.72
C VAL A 211 -4.14 13.96 -3.71
N ARG A 212 -3.30 13.78 -4.75
CA ARG A 212 -2.02 14.51 -4.84
C ARG A 212 -2.20 15.98 -5.17
N MET A 213 -3.23 16.34 -5.96
CA MET A 213 -3.62 17.74 -6.18
C MET A 213 -4.01 18.41 -4.86
N ALA A 214 -4.87 17.77 -4.06
CA ALA A 214 -5.26 18.27 -2.75
C ALA A 214 -4.06 18.43 -1.82
N LEU A 215 -3.18 17.42 -1.77
CA LEU A 215 -1.96 17.47 -0.95
C LEU A 215 -1.06 18.65 -1.35
N LEU A 216 -0.81 18.86 -2.64
CA LEU A 216 -0.02 19.98 -3.15
C LEU A 216 -0.68 21.32 -2.78
N SER A 217 -2.00 21.45 -2.97
CA SER A 217 -2.73 22.66 -2.57
C SER A 217 -2.57 22.97 -1.08
N MET A 218 -2.68 21.96 -0.22
CA MET A 218 -2.54 22.13 1.22
C MET A 218 -1.13 22.57 1.65
N VAL A 219 -0.08 21.98 1.05
CA VAL A 219 1.32 22.26 1.47
C VAL A 219 1.90 23.52 0.87
N ILE A 220 1.39 24.00 -0.27
CA ILE A 220 1.84 25.25 -0.92
C ILE A 220 1.06 26.48 -0.40
N GLY A 221 0.06 26.27 0.47
CA GLY A 221 -0.67 27.38 1.08
C GLY A 221 -1.81 27.92 0.20
N GLY A 222 -2.31 27.13 -0.71
CA GLY A 222 -3.44 27.44 -1.58
C GLY A 222 -4.77 26.88 -1.08
N ALA A 223 -5.01 26.87 0.21
CA ALA A 223 -6.30 26.47 0.79
C ALA A 223 -7.15 27.68 1.13
#